data_ddd715f5c12b80c83eded68e7851b0c4
#
_entry.id   ddd715f5c12b80c83eded68e7851b0c4
#
_cell.length_a   1.000
_cell.length_b   1.000
_cell.length_c   1.000
_cell.angle_alpha   90.00
_cell.angle_beta   90.00
_cell.angle_gamma   90.00
#
_symmetry.space_group_name_H-M   'P 1'
#
loop_
_entity.id
_entity.type
_entity.pdbx_description
1 polymer ?
#
loop_
_entity_poly.entity_id
_entity_poly.type
_entity_poly.pdbx_seq_one_letter_code
_entity_poly.pdbx_strand_id
1 'polypeptide(L)'
;MQLATSMEEQPEPFTLEGDPSVISNEPTTVFVNQAPVLPVQKNKAAEVIGWLVIIYYGLGAVIGLLSILGLSALYSEFAEEPGFETIPVTLLAVTWLLGLIPAVIGIIGGWKMTKYEKNGIWFVFGALALAWVMSLVNGALTSDYAGTGNAGFDAAFNGMCGIFCVAICGVIVAIPLMLSDGGME
;
A
#
# COMPACT_ATOMS: atom_id res chain seq x y z
N MET A 1 17.08 -49.92 -25.10
CA MET A 1 16.56 -48.92 -24.18
C MET A 1 17.72 -48.53 -23.25
N GLN A 2 18.56 -47.57 -23.66
CA GLN A 2 19.78 -47.17 -22.97
C GLN A 2 19.50 -45.91 -22.19
N LEU A 3 19.60 -46.01 -20.86
CA LEU A 3 19.58 -44.90 -19.91
C LEU A 3 20.96 -44.19 -19.96
N ALA A 4 21.01 -43.01 -20.49
CA ALA A 4 22.16 -42.12 -20.40
C ALA A 4 22.17 -41.47 -19.02
N THR A 5 23.14 -41.89 -18.20
CA THR A 5 23.48 -41.28 -16.91
C THR A 5 24.22 -39.99 -17.20
N SER A 6 23.58 -38.86 -16.94
CA SER A 6 24.23 -37.50 -16.93
C SER A 6 25.14 -37.45 -15.70
N MET A 7 26.46 -37.47 -15.94
CA MET A 7 27.46 -37.15 -14.93
C MET A 7 27.37 -35.64 -14.63
N GLU A 8 27.01 -35.35 -13.40
CA GLU A 8 27.06 -34.01 -12.79
C GLU A 8 28.55 -33.68 -12.56
N GLU A 9 29.05 -32.78 -13.39
CA GLU A 9 30.42 -32.28 -13.33
C GLU A 9 30.53 -31.35 -12.12
N GLN A 10 31.15 -31.85 -11.06
CA GLN A 10 31.41 -31.13 -9.82
C GLN A 10 32.49 -30.07 -10.08
N PRO A 11 32.25 -28.77 -9.78
CA PRO A 11 33.26 -27.75 -10.00
C PRO A 11 34.46 -27.97 -9.06
N GLU A 12 35.64 -28.05 -9.66
CA GLU A 12 36.90 -28.20 -8.93
C GLU A 12 37.15 -27.00 -8.01
N PRO A 13 37.66 -27.21 -6.79
CA PRO A 13 38.00 -26.12 -5.88
C PRO A 13 39.20 -25.33 -6.45
N PHE A 14 39.02 -24.02 -6.64
CA PHE A 14 40.08 -23.11 -7.00
C PHE A 14 41.13 -23.06 -5.87
N THR A 15 42.25 -23.72 -6.05
CA THR A 15 43.44 -23.53 -5.21
C THR A 15 44.23 -22.36 -5.76
N LEU A 16 44.22 -21.24 -5.03
CA LEU A 16 45.16 -20.13 -5.21
C LEU A 16 46.52 -20.54 -4.69
N GLU A 17 47.33 -21.20 -5.52
CA GLU A 17 48.74 -21.42 -5.25
C GLU A 17 49.51 -20.15 -5.68
N GLY A 18 49.59 -19.17 -4.77
CA GLY A 18 50.39 -17.96 -4.93
C GLY A 18 51.82 -18.23 -4.55
N ASP A 19 52.75 -18.11 -5.48
CA ASP A 19 54.17 -18.14 -5.25
C ASP A 19 54.58 -16.92 -4.42
N PRO A 20 55.21 -17.07 -3.21
CA PRO A 20 55.48 -15.96 -2.27
C PRO A 20 56.73 -15.12 -2.61
N SER A 21 57.30 -15.20 -3.79
CA SER A 21 58.64 -14.67 -4.03
C SER A 21 58.76 -13.42 -4.91
N VAL A 22 57.70 -12.62 -5.09
CA VAL A 22 57.80 -11.34 -5.79
C VAL A 22 57.25 -10.20 -4.95
N ILE A 23 58.09 -9.64 -4.03
CA ILE A 23 57.80 -8.34 -3.45
C ILE A 23 58.19 -7.28 -4.48
N SER A 24 57.25 -6.97 -5.39
CA SER A 24 57.37 -5.80 -6.23
C SER A 24 56.74 -4.61 -5.55
N ASN A 25 57.54 -3.57 -5.23
CA ASN A 25 57.11 -2.31 -4.62
C ASN A 25 56.41 -1.37 -5.64
N GLU A 26 55.80 -1.89 -6.67
CA GLU A 26 54.96 -1.07 -7.55
C GLU A 26 53.53 -1.01 -6.95
N PRO A 27 52.88 0.18 -6.95
CA PRO A 27 51.48 0.29 -6.53
C PRO A 27 50.64 -0.52 -7.49
N THR A 28 50.38 -1.78 -7.12
CA THR A 28 49.47 -2.64 -7.85
C THR A 28 48.07 -2.04 -7.72
N THR A 29 47.63 -1.36 -8.77
CA THR A 29 46.20 -1.03 -8.90
C THR A 29 45.46 -2.35 -8.95
N VAL A 30 44.92 -2.77 -7.81
CA VAL A 30 44.04 -3.91 -7.71
C VAL A 30 42.80 -3.53 -8.51
N PHE A 31 42.75 -3.95 -9.78
CA PHE A 31 41.51 -3.96 -10.52
C PHE A 31 40.59 -4.93 -9.76
N VAL A 32 39.80 -4.39 -8.84
CA VAL A 32 38.66 -5.10 -8.28
C VAL A 32 37.78 -5.41 -9.48
N ASN A 33 37.93 -6.64 -9.96
CA ASN A 33 37.06 -7.17 -11.00
C ASN A 33 35.65 -7.08 -10.41
N GLN A 34 34.94 -5.98 -10.73
CA GLN A 34 33.57 -5.83 -10.30
C GLN A 34 32.84 -7.05 -10.87
N ALA A 35 32.53 -7.99 -9.98
CA ALA A 35 31.70 -9.11 -10.34
C ALA A 35 30.51 -8.55 -11.17
N PRO A 36 30.18 -9.16 -12.31
CA PRO A 36 29.10 -8.67 -13.15
C PRO A 36 27.88 -8.49 -12.24
N VAL A 37 27.44 -7.23 -12.10
CA VAL A 37 26.25 -6.90 -11.31
C VAL A 37 25.11 -7.63 -11.99
N LEU A 38 24.72 -8.78 -11.45
CA LEU A 38 23.57 -9.52 -11.93
C LEU A 38 22.40 -8.55 -11.97
N PRO A 39 21.66 -8.46 -13.09
CA PRO A 39 20.52 -7.57 -13.18
C PRO A 39 19.55 -7.93 -12.05
N VAL A 40 19.36 -6.99 -11.11
CA VAL A 40 18.43 -7.17 -9.98
C VAL A 40 17.05 -7.41 -10.59
N GLN A 41 16.54 -8.60 -10.42
CA GLN A 41 15.25 -9.00 -10.97
C GLN A 41 14.16 -8.27 -10.21
N LYS A 42 13.58 -7.21 -10.82
CA LYS A 42 12.51 -6.42 -10.23
C LYS A 42 11.32 -7.33 -9.94
N ASN A 43 10.94 -7.43 -8.67
CA ASN A 43 9.82 -8.28 -8.26
C ASN A 43 8.50 -7.60 -8.67
N LYS A 44 7.71 -8.27 -9.49
CA LYS A 44 6.39 -7.77 -9.95
C LYS A 44 5.37 -7.59 -8.82
N ALA A 45 5.64 -8.09 -7.62
CA ALA A 45 4.74 -7.93 -6.47
C ALA A 45 4.48 -6.45 -6.13
N ALA A 46 5.49 -5.59 -6.20
CA ALA A 46 5.34 -4.16 -5.94
C ALA A 46 4.42 -3.48 -6.96
N GLU A 47 4.53 -3.84 -8.22
CA GLU A 47 3.67 -3.33 -9.30
C GLU A 47 2.22 -3.75 -9.09
N VAL A 48 1.98 -5.03 -8.83
CA VAL A 48 0.63 -5.57 -8.59
C VAL A 48 -0.02 -4.92 -7.38
N ILE A 49 0.70 -4.80 -6.27
CA ILE A 49 0.18 -4.17 -5.05
C ILE A 49 -0.05 -2.68 -5.28
N GLY A 50 0.83 -1.99 -6.00
CA GLY A 50 0.62 -0.59 -6.39
C GLY A 50 -0.68 -0.39 -7.17
N TRP A 51 -0.99 -1.26 -8.15
CA TRP A 51 -2.25 -1.23 -8.89
C TRP A 51 -3.45 -1.53 -7.99
N LEU A 52 -3.36 -2.51 -7.08
CA LEU A 52 -4.44 -2.80 -6.13
C LEU A 52 -4.75 -1.60 -5.24
N VAL A 53 -3.74 -0.88 -4.78
CA VAL A 53 -3.90 0.34 -3.98
C VAL A 53 -4.61 1.43 -4.78
N ILE A 54 -4.23 1.66 -6.05
CA ILE A 54 -4.87 2.64 -6.93
C ILE A 54 -6.35 2.29 -7.14
N ILE A 55 -6.64 1.03 -7.44
CA ILE A 55 -8.01 0.54 -7.67
C ILE A 55 -8.83 0.71 -6.39
N TYR A 56 -8.30 0.34 -5.24
CA TYR A 56 -8.99 0.45 -3.95
C TYR A 56 -9.39 1.90 -3.63
N TYR A 57 -8.45 2.83 -3.69
CA TYR A 57 -8.74 4.23 -3.41
C TYR A 57 -9.58 4.90 -4.51
N GLY A 58 -9.34 4.56 -5.77
CA GLY A 58 -10.12 5.09 -6.89
C GLY A 58 -11.57 4.62 -6.84
N LEU A 59 -11.79 3.32 -6.61
CA LEU A 59 -13.13 2.75 -6.48
C LEU A 59 -13.87 3.32 -5.25
N GLY A 60 -13.16 3.47 -4.12
CA GLY A 60 -13.71 4.08 -2.90
C GLY A 60 -14.20 5.52 -3.14
N ALA A 61 -13.42 6.32 -3.86
CA ALA A 61 -13.82 7.68 -4.20
C ALA A 61 -15.07 7.74 -5.10
N VAL A 62 -15.15 6.84 -6.10
CA VAL A 62 -16.30 6.74 -7.01
C VAL A 62 -17.55 6.25 -6.27
N ILE A 63 -17.42 5.19 -5.46
CA ILE A 63 -18.55 4.67 -4.67
C ILE A 63 -19.04 5.72 -3.68
N GLY A 64 -18.14 6.47 -3.03
CA GLY A 64 -18.52 7.56 -2.14
C GLY A 64 -19.31 8.66 -2.86
N LEU A 65 -18.92 9.03 -4.07
CA LEU A 65 -19.68 9.98 -4.90
C LEU A 65 -21.07 9.43 -5.28
N LEU A 66 -21.13 8.18 -5.73
CA LEU A 66 -22.39 7.53 -6.06
C LEU A 66 -23.31 7.41 -4.85
N SER A 67 -22.74 7.18 -3.66
CA SER A 67 -23.51 7.13 -2.41
C SER A 67 -24.16 8.48 -2.09
N ILE A 68 -23.46 9.60 -2.29
CA ILE A 68 -24.04 10.93 -2.09
C ILE A 68 -25.22 11.14 -3.06
N LEU A 69 -25.03 10.85 -4.34
CA LEU A 69 -26.05 11.03 -5.36
C LEU A 69 -27.25 10.09 -5.14
N GLY A 70 -26.99 8.83 -4.83
CA GLY A 70 -28.03 7.82 -4.57
C GLY A 70 -28.81 8.10 -3.28
N LEU A 71 -28.12 8.41 -2.20
CA LEU A 71 -28.78 8.75 -0.93
C LEU A 71 -29.57 10.04 -1.02
N SER A 72 -29.07 11.07 -1.72
CA SER A 72 -29.83 12.31 -1.89
C SER A 72 -31.13 12.10 -2.66
N ALA A 73 -31.15 11.21 -3.67
CA ALA A 73 -32.36 10.85 -4.39
C ALA A 73 -33.35 10.07 -3.52
N LEU A 74 -32.87 9.08 -2.76
CA LEU A 74 -33.68 8.30 -1.84
C LEU A 74 -34.25 9.18 -0.71
N TYR A 75 -33.45 10.04 -0.11
CA TYR A 75 -33.90 10.94 0.96
C TYR A 75 -34.98 11.92 0.46
N SER A 76 -34.97 12.33 -0.80
CA SER A 76 -36.03 13.17 -1.34
C SER A 76 -37.40 12.48 -1.40
N GLU A 77 -37.43 11.14 -1.52
CA GLU A 77 -38.66 10.35 -1.52
C GLU A 77 -39.16 10.03 -0.11
N PHE A 78 -38.27 9.85 0.86
CA PHE A 78 -38.62 9.49 2.23
C PHE A 78 -38.69 10.68 3.19
N ALA A 79 -38.34 11.89 2.77
CA ALA A 79 -38.33 13.10 3.59
C ALA A 79 -39.72 13.49 4.16
N GLU A 80 -40.78 12.94 3.62
CA GLU A 80 -42.18 13.19 4.06
C GLU A 80 -42.63 12.24 5.18
N GLU A 81 -41.87 11.18 5.50
CA GLU A 81 -42.25 10.26 6.56
C GLU A 81 -41.90 10.81 7.97
N PRO A 82 -42.90 10.89 8.88
CA PRO A 82 -42.65 11.41 10.22
C PRO A 82 -41.73 10.48 11.02
N GLY A 83 -40.59 10.99 11.45
CA GLY A 83 -39.62 10.27 12.27
C GLY A 83 -38.34 9.82 11.53
N PHE A 84 -38.20 10.15 10.26
CA PHE A 84 -36.97 9.88 9.50
C PHE A 84 -36.04 11.09 9.57
N GLU A 85 -35.03 11.04 10.40
CA GLU A 85 -34.00 12.06 10.44
C GLU A 85 -33.03 11.88 9.28
N THR A 86 -33.16 12.73 8.27
CA THR A 86 -32.32 12.69 7.07
C THR A 86 -30.94 13.29 7.35
N ILE A 87 -29.87 12.58 6.97
CA ILE A 87 -28.52 13.14 7.03
C ILE A 87 -28.44 14.31 6.07
N PRO A 88 -28.02 15.51 6.49
CA PRO A 88 -27.89 16.66 5.59
C PRO A 88 -26.93 16.34 4.46
N VAL A 89 -27.32 16.62 3.22
CA VAL A 89 -26.47 16.40 2.03
C VAL A 89 -25.14 17.17 2.16
N THR A 90 -25.17 18.31 2.82
CA THR A 90 -23.96 19.10 3.15
C THR A 90 -22.99 18.33 4.02
N LEU A 91 -23.46 17.58 5.02
CA LEU A 91 -22.63 16.74 5.87
C LEU A 91 -22.03 15.58 5.09
N LEU A 92 -22.82 14.91 4.24
CA LEU A 92 -22.34 13.85 3.35
C LEU A 92 -21.26 14.38 2.38
N ALA A 93 -21.46 15.55 1.82
CA ALA A 93 -20.49 16.16 0.93
C ALA A 93 -19.18 16.52 1.67
N VAL A 94 -19.26 17.06 2.87
CA VAL A 94 -18.08 17.39 3.69
C VAL A 94 -17.31 16.12 4.06
N THR A 95 -17.98 15.07 4.52
CA THR A 95 -17.32 13.80 4.89
C THR A 95 -16.66 13.13 3.67
N TRP A 96 -17.30 13.21 2.50
CA TRP A 96 -16.72 12.72 1.27
C TRP A 96 -15.48 13.52 0.84
N LEU A 97 -15.55 14.85 0.88
CA LEU A 97 -14.40 15.73 0.57
C LEU A 97 -13.21 15.44 1.50
N LEU A 98 -13.46 15.26 2.79
CA LEU A 98 -12.42 14.88 3.74
C LEU A 98 -11.82 13.51 3.40
N GLY A 99 -12.64 12.56 2.94
CA GLY A 99 -12.20 11.24 2.49
C GLY A 99 -11.36 11.26 1.20
N LEU A 100 -11.50 12.29 0.36
CA LEU A 100 -10.67 12.44 -0.84
C LEU A 100 -9.19 12.70 -0.53
N ILE A 101 -8.88 13.33 0.61
CA ILE A 101 -7.49 13.64 0.99
C ILE A 101 -6.65 12.36 1.09
N PRO A 102 -7.01 11.37 1.94
CA PRO A 102 -6.27 10.12 1.99
C PRO A 102 -6.34 9.33 0.67
N ALA A 103 -7.44 9.44 -0.09
CA ALA A 103 -7.57 8.77 -1.37
C ALA A 103 -6.54 9.28 -2.39
N VAL A 104 -6.37 10.59 -2.51
CA VAL A 104 -5.37 11.18 -3.42
C VAL A 104 -3.95 10.78 -3.01
N ILE A 105 -3.63 10.84 -1.71
CA ILE A 105 -2.31 10.43 -1.19
C ILE A 105 -2.08 8.95 -1.48
N GLY A 106 -3.09 8.09 -1.27
CA GLY A 106 -3.02 6.66 -1.54
C GLY A 106 -2.80 6.34 -3.01
N ILE A 107 -3.48 7.03 -3.92
CA ILE A 107 -3.30 6.89 -5.38
C ILE A 107 -1.87 7.30 -5.79
N ILE A 108 -1.36 8.42 -5.27
CA ILE A 108 0.01 8.87 -5.54
C ILE A 108 1.01 7.82 -5.01
N GLY A 109 0.79 7.30 -3.80
CA GLY A 109 1.61 6.25 -3.21
C GLY A 109 1.60 4.97 -4.06
N GLY A 110 0.43 4.49 -4.47
CA GLY A 110 0.27 3.36 -5.36
C GLY A 110 0.99 3.55 -6.70
N TRP A 111 0.87 4.74 -7.30
CA TRP A 111 1.58 5.09 -8.53
C TRP A 111 3.10 5.04 -8.37
N LYS A 112 3.64 5.53 -7.24
CA LYS A 112 5.07 5.44 -6.94
C LYS A 112 5.51 3.98 -6.74
N MET A 113 4.69 3.16 -6.11
CA MET A 113 4.96 1.72 -5.96
C MET A 113 5.02 1.00 -7.31
N THR A 114 4.17 1.34 -8.27
CA THR A 114 4.25 0.75 -9.64
C THR A 114 5.55 1.11 -10.35
N LYS A 115 6.20 2.22 -9.95
CA LYS A 115 7.52 2.64 -10.44
C LYS A 115 8.70 2.10 -9.62
N TYR A 116 8.43 1.23 -8.65
CA TYR A 116 9.42 0.66 -7.74
C TYR A 116 10.12 1.67 -6.82
N GLU A 117 9.49 2.83 -6.55
CA GLU A 117 9.99 3.82 -5.61
C GLU A 117 9.63 3.40 -4.16
N LYS A 118 10.62 3.24 -3.27
CA LYS A 118 10.42 2.93 -1.83
C LYS A 118 9.52 3.94 -1.12
N ASN A 119 9.65 5.20 -1.51
CA ASN A 119 8.82 6.27 -0.93
C ASN A 119 7.32 6.05 -1.16
N GLY A 120 6.92 5.32 -2.21
CA GLY A 120 5.52 5.00 -2.49
C GLY A 120 4.85 4.28 -1.32
N ILE A 121 5.56 3.36 -0.67
CA ILE A 121 5.05 2.59 0.48
C ILE A 121 4.74 3.51 1.66
N TRP A 122 5.62 4.47 1.97
CA TRP A 122 5.41 5.42 3.05
C TRP A 122 4.21 6.34 2.78
N PHE A 123 3.98 6.72 1.51
CA PHE A 123 2.77 7.46 1.13
C PHE A 123 1.50 6.63 1.35
N VAL A 124 1.52 5.35 1.04
CA VAL A 124 0.36 4.46 1.27
C VAL A 124 0.11 4.27 2.76
N PHE A 125 1.15 4.06 3.58
CA PHE A 125 1.00 3.99 5.04
C PHE A 125 0.46 5.30 5.62
N GLY A 126 0.95 6.45 5.13
CA GLY A 126 0.43 7.76 5.51
C GLY A 126 -1.05 7.92 5.14
N ALA A 127 -1.45 7.48 3.95
CA ALA A 127 -2.85 7.50 3.51
C ALA A 127 -3.74 6.60 4.38
N LEU A 128 -3.28 5.39 4.74
CA LEU A 128 -4.01 4.48 5.61
C LEU A 128 -4.19 5.07 7.02
N ALA A 129 -3.13 5.63 7.60
CA ALA A 129 -3.21 6.28 8.91
C ALA A 129 -4.17 7.47 8.89
N LEU A 130 -4.10 8.30 7.84
CA LEU A 130 -4.99 9.44 7.67
C LEU A 130 -6.44 9.00 7.46
N ALA A 131 -6.68 7.96 6.65
CA ALA A 131 -8.02 7.39 6.45
C ALA A 131 -8.61 6.86 7.76
N TRP A 132 -7.78 6.26 8.62
CA TRP A 132 -8.21 5.84 9.95
C TRP A 132 -8.62 7.03 10.83
N VAL A 133 -7.82 8.10 10.88
CA VAL A 133 -8.19 9.32 11.60
C VAL A 133 -9.50 9.91 11.06
N MET A 134 -9.66 9.96 9.73
CA MET A 134 -10.89 10.45 9.10
C MET A 134 -12.10 9.57 9.43
N SER A 135 -11.93 8.25 9.61
CA SER A 135 -13.03 7.38 10.03
C SER A 135 -13.52 7.67 11.47
N LEU A 136 -12.61 8.06 12.38
CA LEU A 136 -12.96 8.52 13.73
C LEU A 136 -13.77 9.81 13.66
N VAL A 137 -13.31 10.78 12.87
CA VAL A 137 -14.00 12.06 12.69
C VAL A 137 -15.38 11.85 12.07
N ASN A 138 -15.46 11.00 11.05
CA ASN A 138 -16.73 10.68 10.40
C ASN A 138 -17.72 10.03 11.37
N GLY A 139 -17.29 9.05 12.18
CA GLY A 139 -18.11 8.43 13.20
C GLY A 139 -18.65 9.45 14.22
N ALA A 140 -17.83 10.42 14.62
CA ALA A 140 -18.25 11.47 15.53
C ALA A 140 -19.26 12.45 14.88
N LEU A 141 -19.05 12.82 13.62
CA LEU A 141 -19.91 13.78 12.90
C LEU A 141 -21.26 13.20 12.49
N THR A 142 -21.35 11.88 12.31
CA THR A 142 -22.58 11.21 11.87
C THR A 142 -23.36 10.55 13.02
N SER A 143 -22.87 10.65 14.25
CA SER A 143 -23.46 9.98 15.42
C SER A 143 -24.94 10.30 15.66
N ASP A 144 -25.34 11.55 15.44
CA ASP A 144 -26.71 12.00 15.70
C ASP A 144 -27.69 11.51 14.62
N TYR A 145 -27.20 11.13 13.44
CA TYR A 145 -28.04 10.75 12.30
C TYR A 145 -28.04 9.25 12.00
N ALA A 146 -26.90 8.63 12.05
CA ALA A 146 -26.71 7.24 11.65
C ALA A 146 -26.09 6.36 12.73
N GLY A 147 -25.84 6.92 13.91
CA GLY A 147 -25.17 6.26 15.02
C GLY A 147 -26.08 6.06 16.22
N THR A 148 -25.44 5.88 17.37
CA THR A 148 -26.13 5.67 18.66
C THR A 148 -26.53 6.97 19.35
N GLY A 149 -26.26 8.13 18.76
CA GLY A 149 -26.38 9.46 19.39
C GLY A 149 -25.24 9.78 20.36
N ASN A 150 -24.25 8.92 20.47
CA ASN A 150 -23.07 9.11 21.30
C ASN A 150 -21.81 9.22 20.44
N ALA A 151 -21.37 10.44 20.14
CA ALA A 151 -20.24 10.69 19.28
C ALA A 151 -18.95 9.97 19.69
N GLY A 152 -18.71 9.83 21.01
CA GLY A 152 -17.55 9.12 21.53
C GLY A 152 -17.60 7.61 21.26
N PHE A 153 -18.76 7.00 21.44
CA PHE A 153 -18.95 5.58 21.18
C PHE A 153 -18.86 5.27 19.69
N ASP A 154 -19.55 6.05 18.84
CA ASP A 154 -19.58 5.84 17.40
C ASP A 154 -18.20 6.08 16.77
N ALA A 155 -17.47 7.10 17.23
CA ALA A 155 -16.08 7.30 16.83
C ALA A 155 -15.18 6.13 17.24
N ALA A 156 -15.31 5.65 18.49
CA ALA A 156 -14.52 4.51 18.97
C ALA A 156 -14.81 3.23 18.19
N PHE A 157 -16.09 2.96 17.90
CA PHE A 157 -16.50 1.78 17.13
C PHE A 157 -15.97 1.83 15.69
N ASN A 158 -16.13 2.96 15.01
CA ASN A 158 -15.58 3.19 13.67
C ASN A 158 -14.05 3.08 13.68
N GLY A 159 -13.40 3.64 14.71
CA GLY A 159 -11.95 3.55 14.88
C GLY A 159 -11.47 2.11 15.05
N MET A 160 -12.17 1.32 15.86
CA MET A 160 -11.82 -0.08 16.10
C MET A 160 -11.97 -0.94 14.83
N CYS A 161 -13.07 -0.80 14.11
CA CYS A 161 -13.24 -1.43 12.81
C CYS A 161 -12.16 -0.97 11.81
N GLY A 162 -11.84 0.33 11.80
CA GLY A 162 -10.81 0.93 10.96
C GLY A 162 -9.41 0.36 11.24
N ILE A 163 -9.04 0.11 12.50
CA ILE A 163 -7.74 -0.49 12.86
C ILE A 163 -7.58 -1.87 12.21
N PHE A 164 -8.60 -2.71 12.25
CA PHE A 164 -8.53 -4.03 11.61
C PHE A 164 -8.29 -3.92 10.10
N CYS A 165 -9.03 -3.03 9.43
CA CYS A 165 -8.84 -2.80 8.01
C CYS A 165 -7.44 -2.26 7.70
N VAL A 166 -6.96 -1.27 8.47
CA VAL A 166 -5.62 -0.68 8.31
C VAL A 166 -4.53 -1.72 8.57
N ALA A 167 -4.69 -2.57 9.59
CA ALA A 167 -3.72 -3.62 9.89
C ALA A 167 -3.61 -4.64 8.74
N ILE A 168 -4.74 -5.13 8.23
CA ILE A 168 -4.77 -6.09 7.11
C ILE A 168 -4.17 -5.45 5.85
N CYS A 169 -4.63 -4.26 5.47
CA CYS A 169 -4.11 -3.53 4.31
C CYS A 169 -2.62 -3.20 4.49
N GLY A 170 -2.21 -2.79 5.69
CA GLY A 170 -0.82 -2.48 6.01
C GLY A 170 0.10 -3.68 5.84
N VAL A 171 -0.32 -4.88 6.29
CA VAL A 171 0.43 -6.13 6.08
C VAL A 171 0.59 -6.41 4.58
N ILE A 172 -0.49 -6.30 3.79
CA ILE A 172 -0.45 -6.52 2.34
C ILE A 172 0.54 -5.55 1.67
N VAL A 173 0.49 -4.26 2.04
CA VAL A 173 1.40 -3.23 1.51
C VAL A 173 2.85 -3.44 1.96
N ALA A 174 3.07 -4.09 3.12
CA ALA A 174 4.41 -4.41 3.62
C ALA A 174 5.05 -5.62 2.90
N ILE A 175 4.28 -6.48 2.24
CA ILE A 175 4.79 -7.68 1.55
C ILE A 175 5.96 -7.36 0.60
N PRO A 176 5.90 -6.32 -0.27
CA PRO A 176 7.01 -6.00 -1.15
C PRO A 176 8.30 -5.63 -0.42
N LEU A 177 8.19 -5.04 0.78
CA LEU A 177 9.37 -4.73 1.61
C LEU A 177 10.03 -5.99 2.16
N MET A 178 9.25 -7.02 2.47
CA MET A 178 9.75 -8.28 3.02
C MET A 178 10.35 -9.18 1.94
N LEU A 179 9.83 -9.12 0.72
CA LEU A 179 10.26 -9.93 -0.41
C LEU A 179 11.37 -9.27 -1.24
N SER A 180 11.67 -8.00 -1.00
CA SER A 180 12.61 -7.26 -1.82
C SER A 180 14.05 -7.40 -1.32
N ASP A 181 14.75 -8.44 -1.73
CA ASP A 181 16.21 -8.43 -1.81
C ASP A 181 16.68 -7.46 -2.93
N GLY A 182 16.11 -6.25 -2.97
CA GLY A 182 16.68 -5.18 -3.76
C GLY A 182 15.99 -4.80 -5.07
N GLY A 183 14.69 -4.82 -5.15
CA GLY A 183 13.97 -4.38 -6.37
C GLY A 183 13.43 -2.95 -6.34
N MET A 184 13.43 -2.27 -5.19
CA MET A 184 12.95 -0.89 -5.06
C MET A 184 14.11 0.06 -4.76
N GLU A 185 14.20 1.14 -5.52
CA GLU A 185 15.14 2.25 -5.37
C GLU A 185 14.56 3.39 -4.51
#